data_43896dfd66dc63b40860dd8af1214414
#
_entry.id   43896dfd66dc63b40860dd8af1214414
#
_cell.length_a   1.000
_cell.length_b   1.000
_cell.length_c   1.000
_cell.angle_alpha   90.00
_cell.angle_beta   90.00
_cell.angle_gamma   90.00
#
_symmetry.space_group_name_H-M   'P 1'
#
loop_
_entity.id
_entity.type
_entity.pdbx_description
1 polymer ?
#
loop_
_entity_poly.entity_id
_entity_poly.type
_entity_poly.pdbx_seq_one_letter_code
_entity_poly.pdbx_strand_id
1 'polypeptide(L)'
;MLKLEFDGVIDMKIREVNENKKQFIALLLLADEQENMIDHYLEKGTMYVLEDGNVKAECVVTDEDNGILEIKNIAVDLQNQGQGYGKALIDFLVSKYADEYSILQVGTGDSPLTVPFYEKCGFVRSHNIPNFFTDNYDHPIYECGVQLIDMVYLQRCL
;
A
#
# COMPACT_ATOMS: atom_id res chain seq x y z
N MET A 1 3.38 18.17 -6.86
CA MET A 1 4.41 17.27 -6.30
C MET A 1 4.73 17.70 -4.88
N LEU A 2 4.64 16.80 -3.92
CA LEU A 2 5.01 17.07 -2.53
C LEU A 2 6.47 16.71 -2.31
N LYS A 3 7.22 17.63 -1.72
CA LYS A 3 8.62 17.44 -1.38
C LYS A 3 8.70 17.20 0.13
N LEU A 4 9.25 16.04 0.51
CA LEU A 4 9.49 15.69 1.91
C LEU A 4 10.99 15.81 2.17
N GLU A 5 11.35 16.72 3.05
CA GLU A 5 12.74 16.87 3.48
C GLU A 5 12.94 16.08 4.78
N PHE A 6 13.86 15.13 4.73
CA PHE A 6 14.36 14.45 5.93
C PHE A 6 15.74 15.00 6.27
N ASP A 7 16.06 15.08 7.55
CA ASP A 7 17.28 15.68 8.08
C ASP A 7 18.52 15.52 7.18
N GLY A 8 18.75 16.55 6.39
CA GLY A 8 20.05 16.90 5.82
C GLY A 8 20.52 16.17 4.57
N VAL A 9 19.86 15.13 4.02
CA VAL A 9 20.48 14.38 2.95
C VAL A 9 19.56 13.86 1.84
N ILE A 10 18.24 13.70 2.03
CA ILE A 10 17.42 12.98 1.05
C ILE A 10 16.25 13.84 0.60
N ASP A 11 16.24 14.14 -0.71
CA ASP A 11 15.20 14.90 -1.37
C ASP A 11 14.14 13.95 -1.92
N MET A 12 13.26 13.44 -1.04
CA MET A 12 12.16 12.58 -1.43
C MET A 12 11.04 13.37 -2.06
N LYS A 13 10.52 12.87 -3.17
CA LYS A 13 9.39 13.47 -3.89
C LYS A 13 8.32 12.42 -4.07
N ILE A 14 7.08 12.78 -3.77
CA ILE A 14 5.92 11.93 -4.03
C ILE A 14 5.07 12.60 -5.09
N ARG A 15 4.79 11.88 -6.18
CA ARG A 15 3.97 12.41 -7.28
C ARG A 15 2.88 11.42 -7.66
N GLU A 16 1.77 11.96 -8.17
CA GLU A 16 0.70 11.15 -8.73
C GLU A 16 1.08 10.65 -10.12
N VAL A 17 0.73 9.40 -10.42
CA VAL A 17 0.90 8.76 -11.72
C VAL A 17 -0.45 8.77 -12.44
N ASN A 18 -0.57 9.57 -13.50
CA ASN A 18 -1.82 9.76 -14.23
C ASN A 18 -1.93 8.87 -15.47
N GLU A 19 -0.83 8.41 -16.00
CA GLU A 19 -0.77 7.63 -17.24
C GLU A 19 0.19 6.45 -17.11
N ASN A 20 -0.10 5.38 -17.84
CA ASN A 20 0.77 4.22 -17.93
C ASN A 20 1.22 3.71 -16.56
N LYS A 21 0.25 3.45 -15.69
CA LYS A 21 0.52 2.98 -14.32
C LYS A 21 1.29 1.67 -14.30
N LYS A 22 1.08 0.81 -15.31
CA LYS A 22 1.78 -0.46 -15.42
C LYS A 22 3.27 -0.34 -15.77
N GLN A 23 3.78 0.85 -16.02
CA GLN A 23 5.23 1.06 -16.07
C GLN A 23 5.91 0.65 -14.76
N PHE A 24 5.16 0.66 -13.65
CA PHE A 24 5.63 0.26 -12.32
C PHE A 24 5.15 -1.15 -11.92
N ILE A 25 4.83 -2.00 -12.88
CA ILE A 25 4.27 -3.33 -12.62
C ILE A 25 5.18 -4.18 -11.72
N ALA A 26 6.49 -4.03 -11.82
CA ALA A 26 7.42 -4.78 -10.98
C ALA A 26 7.24 -4.45 -9.50
N LEU A 27 6.99 -3.19 -9.15
CA LEU A 27 6.68 -2.78 -7.78
C LEU A 27 5.31 -3.27 -7.36
N LEU A 28 4.30 -3.09 -8.21
CA LEU A 28 2.92 -3.51 -7.92
C LEU A 28 2.85 -5.02 -7.59
N LEU A 29 3.59 -5.84 -8.33
CA LEU A 29 3.62 -7.29 -8.11
C LEU A 29 4.31 -7.71 -6.80
N LEU A 30 5.10 -6.84 -6.19
CA LEU A 30 5.68 -7.13 -4.87
C LEU A 30 4.62 -7.19 -3.77
N ALA A 31 3.57 -6.38 -3.89
CA ALA A 31 2.49 -6.33 -2.90
C ALA A 31 1.30 -7.22 -3.28
N ASP A 32 1.09 -7.46 -4.58
CA ASP A 32 -0.02 -8.26 -5.08
C ASP A 32 0.50 -9.07 -6.29
N GLU A 33 0.87 -10.31 -6.05
CA GLU A 33 1.64 -11.11 -7.00
C GLU A 33 0.87 -11.65 -8.21
N GLN A 34 -0.43 -11.30 -8.34
CA GLN A 34 -1.26 -11.73 -9.45
C GLN A 34 -1.81 -10.52 -10.22
N GLU A 35 -1.36 -10.35 -11.46
CA GLU A 35 -1.65 -9.13 -12.25
C GLU A 35 -3.13 -8.89 -12.47
N ASN A 36 -3.94 -9.94 -12.70
CA ASN A 36 -5.39 -9.76 -12.88
C ASN A 36 -6.09 -9.24 -11.61
N MET A 37 -5.52 -9.49 -10.44
CA MET A 37 -6.01 -8.88 -9.19
C MET A 37 -5.69 -7.38 -9.16
N ILE A 38 -4.50 -7.00 -9.60
CA ILE A 38 -4.11 -5.58 -9.72
C ILE A 38 -5.04 -4.85 -10.69
N ASP A 39 -5.43 -5.48 -11.79
CA ASP A 39 -6.33 -4.90 -12.80
C ASP A 39 -7.69 -4.49 -12.22
N HIS A 40 -8.14 -5.12 -11.13
CA HIS A 40 -9.42 -4.79 -10.51
C HIS A 40 -9.47 -3.38 -9.93
N TYR A 41 -8.32 -2.80 -9.53
CA TYR A 41 -8.29 -1.50 -8.85
C TYR A 41 -7.36 -0.46 -9.48
N LEU A 42 -6.43 -0.86 -10.35
CA LEU A 42 -5.35 0.03 -10.77
C LEU A 42 -5.85 1.26 -11.52
N GLU A 43 -6.70 1.09 -12.52
CA GLU A 43 -7.16 2.20 -13.36
C GLU A 43 -8.12 3.15 -12.62
N LYS A 44 -9.01 2.60 -11.80
CA LYS A 44 -9.95 3.41 -11.02
C LYS A 44 -9.30 4.05 -9.79
N GLY A 45 -8.19 3.51 -9.32
CA GLY A 45 -7.46 4.01 -8.16
C GLY A 45 -6.60 5.20 -8.49
N THR A 46 -6.13 5.88 -7.45
CA THR A 46 -5.12 6.93 -7.55
C THR A 46 -3.77 6.34 -7.15
N MET A 47 -2.78 6.48 -8.03
CA MET A 47 -1.45 5.95 -7.81
C MET A 47 -0.44 7.05 -7.51
N TYR A 48 0.39 6.81 -6.53
CA TYR A 48 1.53 7.67 -6.19
C TYR A 48 2.83 6.87 -6.23
N VAL A 49 3.90 7.54 -6.64
CA VAL A 49 5.25 6.99 -6.54
C VAL A 49 6.12 7.92 -5.72
N LEU A 50 7.03 7.32 -4.96
CA LEU A 50 8.03 8.03 -4.18
C LEU A 50 9.36 7.91 -4.90
N GLU A 51 9.96 9.06 -5.21
CA GLU A 51 11.26 9.17 -5.87
C GLU A 51 12.30 9.71 -4.90
N ASP A 52 13.44 9.07 -4.90
CA ASP A 52 14.62 9.49 -4.19
C ASP A 52 15.82 9.16 -5.10
N GLY A 53 16.07 10.08 -6.05
CA GLY A 53 16.94 9.80 -7.19
C GLY A 53 16.19 9.06 -8.29
N ASN A 54 15.71 7.83 -8.02
CA ASN A 54 14.80 7.06 -8.85
C ASN A 54 13.58 6.64 -8.05
N VAL A 55 12.63 5.97 -8.69
CA VAL A 55 11.43 5.48 -8.00
C VAL A 55 11.79 4.34 -7.06
N LYS A 56 11.46 4.51 -5.79
CA LYS A 56 11.76 3.57 -4.70
C LYS A 56 10.53 2.82 -4.20
N ALA A 57 9.35 3.43 -4.32
CA ALA A 57 8.13 2.90 -3.73
C ALA A 57 6.90 3.41 -4.47
N GLU A 58 5.79 2.71 -4.31
CA GLU A 58 4.51 3.10 -4.87
C GLU A 58 3.37 2.79 -3.90
N CYS A 59 2.22 3.45 -4.10
CA CYS A 59 0.97 3.04 -3.50
C CYS A 59 -0.20 3.36 -4.43
N VAL A 60 -1.28 2.60 -4.28
CA VAL A 60 -2.55 2.82 -4.97
C VAL A 60 -3.65 2.89 -3.92
N VAL A 61 -4.48 3.91 -4.00
CA VAL A 61 -5.62 4.10 -3.09
C VAL A 61 -6.92 4.19 -3.88
N THR A 62 -8.00 3.72 -3.27
CA THR A 62 -9.35 3.78 -3.83
C THR A 62 -10.33 4.34 -2.81
N ASP A 63 -11.35 5.04 -3.30
CA ASP A 63 -12.50 5.46 -2.51
C ASP A 63 -13.43 4.25 -2.32
N GLU A 64 -13.65 3.85 -1.08
CA GLU A 64 -14.53 2.71 -0.73
C GLU A 64 -15.87 3.18 -0.16
N ASP A 65 -16.23 4.42 -0.43
CA ASP A 65 -17.45 5.07 0.07
C ASP A 65 -17.48 5.27 1.60
N ASN A 66 -18.45 6.01 2.09
CA ASN A 66 -18.68 6.23 3.52
C ASN A 66 -17.48 6.83 4.27
N GLY A 67 -16.64 7.60 3.57
CA GLY A 67 -15.46 8.25 4.16
C GLY A 67 -14.28 7.32 4.38
N ILE A 68 -14.26 6.16 3.72
CA ILE A 68 -13.16 5.18 3.81
C ILE A 68 -12.30 5.26 2.54
N LEU A 69 -11.02 5.56 2.71
CA LEU A 69 -9.99 5.45 1.69
C LEU A 69 -9.21 4.16 1.93
N GLU A 70 -9.03 3.34 0.92
CA GLU A 70 -8.31 2.07 1.06
C GLU A 70 -7.00 2.07 0.28
N ILE A 71 -5.94 1.64 0.95
CA ILE A 71 -4.67 1.31 0.29
C ILE A 71 -4.83 -0.08 -0.34
N LYS A 72 -4.87 -0.13 -1.67
CA LYS A 72 -4.99 -1.38 -2.43
C LYS A 72 -3.65 -2.03 -2.72
N ASN A 73 -2.62 -1.24 -2.80
CA ASN A 73 -1.27 -1.71 -3.07
C ASN A 73 -0.28 -0.72 -2.45
N ILE A 74 0.74 -1.20 -1.80
CA ILE A 74 1.87 -0.40 -1.33
C ILE A 74 3.10 -1.29 -1.33
N ALA A 75 4.14 -0.84 -2.02
CA ALA A 75 5.36 -1.61 -2.14
C ALA A 75 6.59 -0.72 -2.16
N VAL A 76 7.65 -1.23 -1.58
CA VAL A 76 8.99 -0.63 -1.62
C VAL A 76 9.91 -1.58 -2.38
N ASP A 77 10.72 -1.05 -3.28
CA ASP A 77 11.72 -1.84 -4.00
C ASP A 77 12.54 -2.68 -3.02
N LEU A 78 12.77 -3.94 -3.37
CA LEU A 78 13.40 -4.91 -2.46
C LEU A 78 14.74 -4.44 -1.91
N GLN A 79 15.53 -3.71 -2.72
CA GLN A 79 16.85 -3.22 -2.30
C GLN A 79 16.77 -2.00 -1.39
N ASN A 80 15.58 -1.40 -1.27
CA ASN A 80 15.39 -0.13 -0.54
C ASN A 80 14.46 -0.28 0.66
N GLN A 81 14.08 -1.49 1.03
CA GLN A 81 13.27 -1.75 2.22
C GLN A 81 14.04 -1.43 3.49
N GLY A 82 13.30 -1.09 4.55
CA GLY A 82 13.91 -0.76 5.84
C GLY A 82 14.47 0.65 5.94
N GLN A 83 14.21 1.51 4.96
CA GLN A 83 14.71 2.90 4.92
C GLN A 83 13.63 3.95 5.18
N GLY A 84 12.42 3.53 5.53
CA GLY A 84 11.32 4.44 5.88
C GLY A 84 10.45 4.89 4.70
N TYR A 85 10.62 4.37 3.51
CA TYR A 85 9.84 4.78 2.34
C TYR A 85 8.36 4.40 2.45
N GLY A 86 8.05 3.22 2.96
CA GLY A 86 6.67 2.79 3.17
C GLY A 86 5.94 3.68 4.18
N LYS A 87 6.59 3.99 5.29
CA LYS A 87 6.05 4.91 6.28
C LYS A 87 5.84 6.30 5.70
N ALA A 88 6.79 6.79 4.89
CA ALA A 88 6.67 8.09 4.24
C ALA A 88 5.44 8.17 3.32
N LEU A 89 5.15 7.11 2.57
CA LEU A 89 3.93 7.03 1.75
C LEU A 89 2.66 7.08 2.62
N ILE A 90 2.63 6.34 3.72
CA ILE A 90 1.48 6.35 4.63
C ILE A 90 1.29 7.73 5.25
N ASP A 91 2.36 8.35 5.73
CA ASP A 91 2.30 9.71 6.29
C ASP A 91 1.81 10.73 5.26
N PHE A 92 2.23 10.58 4.01
CA PHE A 92 1.74 11.39 2.89
C PHE A 92 0.23 11.23 2.70
N LEU A 93 -0.27 9.99 2.67
CA LEU A 93 -1.69 9.72 2.48
C LEU A 93 -2.52 10.30 3.63
N VAL A 94 -2.06 10.14 4.86
CA VAL A 94 -2.73 10.70 6.05
C VAL A 94 -2.83 12.21 5.94
N SER A 95 -1.74 12.88 5.59
CA SER A 95 -1.72 14.34 5.46
C SER A 95 -2.59 14.83 4.31
N LYS A 96 -2.53 14.16 3.16
CA LYS A 96 -3.25 14.58 1.96
C LYS A 96 -4.77 14.43 2.09
N TYR A 97 -5.21 13.36 2.72
CA TYR A 97 -6.63 12.97 2.70
C TYR A 97 -7.37 13.22 4.01
N ALA A 98 -6.72 13.83 5.00
CA ALA A 98 -7.31 14.06 6.34
C ALA A 98 -8.63 14.86 6.31
N ASP A 99 -8.80 15.77 5.36
CA ASP A 99 -9.99 16.60 5.24
C ASP A 99 -11.06 15.99 4.34
N GLU A 100 -10.75 14.92 3.62
CA GLU A 100 -11.66 14.29 2.64
C GLU A 100 -12.24 12.96 3.14
N TYR A 101 -11.49 12.24 3.96
CA TYR A 101 -11.86 10.91 4.45
C TYR A 101 -11.74 10.83 5.96
N SER A 102 -12.50 9.91 6.56
CA SER A 102 -12.48 9.69 8.02
C SER A 102 -11.54 8.57 8.41
N ILE A 103 -11.36 7.59 7.53
CA ILE A 103 -10.63 6.35 7.81
C ILE A 103 -9.70 6.04 6.64
N LEU A 104 -8.47 5.70 6.95
CA LEU A 104 -7.54 5.04 6.03
C LEU A 104 -7.52 3.55 6.37
N GLN A 105 -7.78 2.70 5.38
CA GLN A 105 -7.92 1.26 5.54
C GLN A 105 -6.90 0.53 4.68
N VAL A 106 -6.48 -0.64 5.12
CA VAL A 106 -5.64 -1.55 4.33
C VAL A 106 -6.02 -2.99 4.61
N GLY A 107 -6.10 -3.80 3.56
CA GLY A 107 -6.25 -5.25 3.66
C GLY A 107 -4.92 -5.94 3.37
N THR A 108 -4.57 -6.93 4.18
CA THR A 108 -3.33 -7.69 4.02
C THR A 108 -3.52 -9.12 4.52
N GLY A 109 -2.61 -10.01 4.12
CA GLY A 109 -2.52 -11.33 4.72
C GLY A 109 -2.08 -11.23 6.18
N ASP A 110 -2.51 -12.18 7.00
CA ASP A 110 -2.08 -12.26 8.39
C ASP A 110 -0.65 -12.81 8.45
N SER A 111 0.29 -11.93 8.35
CA SER A 111 1.72 -12.23 8.22
C SER A 111 2.52 -11.38 9.19
N PRO A 112 3.59 -11.93 9.78
CA PRO A 112 4.49 -11.15 10.64
C PRO A 112 5.26 -10.06 9.90
N LEU A 113 5.24 -10.07 8.56
CA LEU A 113 5.90 -9.05 7.74
C LEU A 113 5.08 -7.77 7.64
N THR A 114 3.75 -7.88 7.49
CA THR A 114 2.90 -6.75 7.12
C THR A 114 2.10 -6.18 8.29
N VAL A 115 1.44 -7.01 9.08
CA VAL A 115 0.58 -6.55 10.17
C VAL A 115 1.36 -5.68 11.18
N PRO A 116 2.54 -6.09 11.68
CA PRO A 116 3.30 -5.23 12.60
C PRO A 116 3.74 -3.90 11.98
N PHE A 117 4.03 -3.88 10.67
CA PHE A 117 4.37 -2.65 9.97
C PHE A 117 3.20 -1.65 10.02
N TYR A 118 1.99 -2.10 9.70
CA TYR A 118 0.82 -1.23 9.74
C TYR A 118 0.48 -0.80 11.16
N GLU A 119 0.61 -1.69 12.13
CA GLU A 119 0.39 -1.34 13.54
C GLU A 119 1.35 -0.24 14.01
N LYS A 120 2.61 -0.30 13.60
CA LYS A 120 3.59 0.77 13.88
C LYS A 120 3.22 2.08 13.20
N CYS A 121 2.49 2.04 12.09
CA CYS A 121 1.99 3.23 11.40
C CYS A 121 0.65 3.73 11.97
N GLY A 122 0.20 3.20 13.09
CA GLY A 122 -1.01 3.67 13.78
C GLY A 122 -2.30 2.98 13.37
N PHE A 123 -2.23 1.90 12.61
CA PHE A 123 -3.39 1.10 12.24
C PHE A 123 -3.74 0.10 13.35
N VAL A 124 -5.02 -0.22 13.46
CA VAL A 124 -5.51 -1.27 14.36
C VAL A 124 -6.34 -2.26 13.55
N ARG A 125 -6.33 -3.52 13.95
CA ARG A 125 -7.14 -4.57 13.32
C ARG A 125 -8.61 -4.22 13.44
N SER A 126 -9.34 -4.39 12.34
CA SER A 126 -10.76 -4.08 12.23
C SER A 126 -11.59 -5.35 12.04
N HIS A 127 -11.44 -5.99 10.89
CA HIS A 127 -12.22 -7.18 10.52
C HIS A 127 -11.44 -8.06 9.56
N ASN A 128 -11.94 -9.28 9.31
CA ASN A 128 -11.32 -10.23 8.40
C ASN A 128 -12.30 -10.60 7.29
N ILE A 129 -11.76 -10.96 6.11
CA ILE A 129 -12.48 -11.69 5.08
C ILE A 129 -11.95 -13.12 5.08
N PRO A 130 -12.74 -14.11 5.56
CA PRO A 130 -12.28 -15.50 5.59
C PRO A 130 -12.00 -16.04 4.20
N ASN A 131 -10.92 -16.82 4.07
CA ASN A 131 -10.54 -17.52 2.84
C ASN A 131 -10.30 -16.61 1.63
N PHE A 132 -10.02 -15.31 1.83
CA PHE A 132 -9.84 -14.37 0.73
C PHE A 132 -8.76 -14.84 -0.25
N PHE A 133 -7.61 -15.24 0.25
CA PHE A 133 -6.49 -15.63 -0.61
C PHE A 133 -6.72 -16.98 -1.30
N THR A 134 -7.37 -17.92 -0.64
CA THR A 134 -7.69 -19.22 -1.24
C THR A 134 -8.83 -19.13 -2.25
N ASP A 135 -9.76 -18.20 -2.06
CA ASP A 135 -10.92 -18.03 -2.94
C ASP A 135 -10.63 -17.17 -4.19
N ASN A 136 -9.68 -16.24 -4.10
CA ASN A 136 -9.47 -15.21 -5.14
C ASN A 136 -8.20 -15.40 -5.97
N TYR A 137 -7.24 -16.19 -5.52
CA TYR A 137 -5.99 -16.43 -6.23
C TYR A 137 -5.99 -17.84 -6.83
N ASP A 138 -5.35 -18.00 -7.98
CA ASP A 138 -5.32 -19.27 -8.72
C ASP A 138 -4.24 -20.23 -8.20
N HIS A 139 -3.45 -19.80 -7.22
CA HIS A 139 -2.40 -20.59 -6.61
C HIS A 139 -2.25 -20.20 -5.14
N PRO A 140 -1.66 -21.07 -4.28
CA PRO A 140 -1.39 -20.71 -2.89
C PRO A 140 -0.42 -19.55 -2.79
N ILE A 141 -0.72 -18.59 -1.92
CA ILE A 141 0.11 -17.41 -1.64
C ILE A 141 0.83 -17.63 -0.32
N TYR A 142 2.15 -17.47 -0.32
CA TYR A 142 2.98 -17.61 0.87
C TYR A 142 3.74 -16.32 1.16
N GLU A 143 3.85 -15.98 2.43
CA GLU A 143 4.62 -14.83 2.90
C GLU A 143 5.35 -15.22 4.19
N CYS A 144 6.68 -15.06 4.22
CA CYS A 144 7.54 -15.51 5.32
C CYS A 144 7.29 -16.97 5.71
N GLY A 145 7.09 -17.86 4.71
CA GLY A 145 6.84 -19.28 4.94
C GLY A 145 5.44 -19.64 5.46
N VAL A 146 4.56 -18.65 5.60
CA VAL A 146 3.18 -18.83 6.06
C VAL A 146 2.24 -18.71 4.89
N GLN A 147 1.32 -19.69 4.73
CA GLN A 147 0.28 -19.60 3.72
C GLN A 147 -0.75 -18.55 4.13
N LEU A 148 -1.02 -17.62 3.23
CA LEU A 148 -2.07 -16.62 3.42
C LEU A 148 -3.44 -17.25 3.09
N ILE A 149 -4.38 -17.14 4.00
CA ILE A 149 -5.74 -17.69 3.89
C ILE A 149 -6.74 -16.54 3.98
N ASP A 150 -6.86 -15.94 5.15
CA ASP A 150 -7.77 -14.82 5.41
C ASP A 150 -7.12 -13.49 5.08
N MET A 151 -7.92 -12.53 4.65
CA MET A 151 -7.48 -11.13 4.59
C MET A 151 -7.81 -10.46 5.92
N VAL A 152 -6.83 -9.79 6.50
CA VAL A 152 -6.98 -8.97 7.70
C VAL A 152 -7.10 -7.52 7.27
N TYR A 153 -8.16 -6.84 7.70
CA TYR A 153 -8.31 -5.41 7.50
C TYR A 153 -7.85 -4.65 8.73
N LEU A 154 -7.04 -3.61 8.50
CA LEU A 154 -6.61 -2.68 9.53
C LEU A 154 -7.07 -1.28 9.15
N GLN A 155 -7.37 -0.46 10.15
CA GLN A 155 -7.89 0.88 9.96
C GLN A 155 -7.16 1.87 10.85
N ARG A 156 -7.03 3.10 10.35
CA ARG A 156 -6.50 4.25 11.07
C ARG A 156 -7.44 5.43 10.86
N CYS A 157 -7.77 6.14 11.94
CA CYS A 157 -8.54 7.39 11.85
C CYS A 157 -7.69 8.50 11.18
N LEU A 158 -8.33 9.27 10.32
CA LEU A 158 -7.73 10.44 9.67
C LEU A 158 -8.14 11.73 10.36
#